data_cfd35ae37ddd15c449c6331e91fac96f
#
_entry.id   cfd35ae37ddd15c449c6331e91fac96f
#
_cell.length_a   1.000
_cell.length_b   1.000
_cell.length_c   1.000
_cell.angle_alpha   90.00
_cell.angle_beta   90.00
_cell.angle_gamma   90.00
#
_symmetry.space_group_name_H-M   'P 1'
#
loop_
_entity.id
_entity.type
_entity.pdbx_description
1 polymer ?
#
loop_
_entity_poly.entity_id
_entity_poly.type
_entity_poly.pdbx_seq_one_letter_code
_entity_poly.pdbx_strand_id
1 'polypeptide(L)'
;MKVILLQDVKGKGKKGQMLEVSDGYARNFMLPKKLAIEATPDAVNTMRMNDKAAAEKAAKERAEALEISKQLREMIVTVSAKGGGAGKLFGSVTSQEIADALKAKSGITLDKRKIVISDPIKNVGTYTVQCKLGYEITAPLTVKIEEA
;
A
#
# COMPACT_ATOMS: atom_id res chain seq x y z
N MET A 1 -7.07 -3.40 37.66
CA MET A 1 -7.19 -2.13 36.93
C MET A 1 -7.06 -2.38 35.46
N LYS A 2 -7.97 -1.84 34.69
CA LYS A 2 -7.91 -1.97 33.21
C LYS A 2 -7.14 -0.80 32.64
N VAL A 3 -6.24 -1.08 31.73
CA VAL A 3 -5.41 -0.07 31.04
C VAL A 3 -5.42 -0.31 29.55
N ILE A 4 -5.22 0.76 28.78
CA ILE A 4 -5.08 0.73 27.33
C ILE A 4 -3.63 1.00 26.99
N LEU A 5 -3.01 0.12 26.23
CA LEU A 5 -1.62 0.25 25.84
C LEU A 5 -1.44 1.38 24.81
N LEU A 6 -0.51 2.29 25.08
CA LEU A 6 -0.13 3.37 24.17
C LEU A 6 0.98 2.98 23.21
N GLN A 7 1.68 1.90 23.51
CA GLN A 7 2.74 1.33 22.69
C GLN A 7 2.84 -0.16 22.93
N ASP A 8 3.55 -0.86 22.07
CA ASP A 8 3.76 -2.30 22.21
C ASP A 8 4.58 -2.59 23.47
N VAL A 9 4.05 -3.46 24.32
CA VAL A 9 4.72 -3.90 25.55
C VAL A 9 5.02 -5.39 25.43
N LYS A 10 6.28 -5.74 25.43
CA LYS A 10 6.74 -7.12 25.31
C LYS A 10 6.19 -7.97 26.47
N GLY A 11 5.55 -9.07 26.13
CA GLY A 11 4.95 -9.99 27.11
C GLY A 11 3.59 -9.53 27.67
N LYS A 12 3.07 -8.38 27.26
CA LYS A 12 1.77 -7.86 27.70
C LYS A 12 0.78 -7.68 26.57
N GLY A 13 1.16 -7.00 25.50
CA GLY A 13 0.28 -6.78 24.37
C GLY A 13 0.78 -5.70 23.42
N LYS A 14 -0.04 -5.37 22.45
CA LYS A 14 0.26 -4.38 21.42
C LYS A 14 -0.45 -3.05 21.69
N LYS A 15 0.04 -2.01 21.04
CA LYS A 15 -0.58 -0.68 21.07
C LYS A 15 -2.08 -0.75 20.78
N GLY A 16 -2.87 -0.07 21.59
CA GLY A 16 -4.32 -0.02 21.47
C GLY A 16 -5.06 -1.18 22.12
N GLN A 17 -4.36 -2.15 22.66
CA GLN A 17 -4.96 -3.29 23.35
C GLN A 17 -5.32 -2.92 24.79
N MET A 18 -6.51 -3.36 25.24
CA MET A 18 -6.95 -3.21 26.63
C MET A 18 -6.50 -4.44 27.41
N LEU A 19 -5.85 -4.18 28.56
CA LEU A 19 -5.37 -5.22 29.48
C LEU A 19 -5.85 -4.96 30.89
N GLU A 20 -6.00 -6.03 31.64
CA GLU A 20 -6.19 -5.95 33.09
C GLU A 20 -4.88 -6.27 33.79
N VAL A 21 -4.41 -5.33 34.61
CA VAL A 21 -3.17 -5.46 35.38
C VAL A 21 -3.42 -5.04 36.84
N SER A 22 -2.50 -5.46 37.72
CA SER A 22 -2.59 -5.02 39.13
C SER A 22 -2.41 -3.51 39.23
N ASP A 23 -3.10 -2.90 40.22
CA ASP A 23 -3.04 -1.46 40.45
C ASP A 23 -1.61 -0.97 40.68
N GLY A 24 -0.83 -1.71 41.45
CA GLY A 24 0.56 -1.38 41.75
C GLY A 24 1.42 -1.39 40.48
N TYR A 25 1.27 -2.39 39.64
CA TYR A 25 2.01 -2.49 38.38
C TYR A 25 1.64 -1.34 37.44
N ALA A 26 0.36 -1.09 37.27
CA ALA A 26 -0.10 -0.01 36.42
C ALA A 26 0.42 1.35 36.87
N ARG A 27 0.25 1.68 38.15
CA ARG A 27 0.66 2.97 38.70
C ARG A 27 2.17 3.17 38.81
N ASN A 28 2.92 2.10 39.08
CA ASN A 28 4.37 2.20 39.31
C ASN A 28 5.19 2.00 38.02
N PHE A 29 4.66 1.28 37.06
CA PHE A 29 5.39 0.93 35.86
C PHE A 29 4.79 1.47 34.56
N MET A 30 3.52 1.23 34.30
CA MET A 30 2.90 1.61 33.04
C MET A 30 2.60 3.09 32.91
N LEU A 31 1.99 3.68 33.93
CA LEU A 31 1.59 5.09 33.90
C LEU A 31 2.79 6.05 33.88
N PRO A 32 3.79 5.90 34.78
CA PRO A 32 4.97 6.78 34.78
C PRO A 32 5.78 6.72 33.49
N LYS A 33 5.88 5.54 32.88
CA LYS A 33 6.61 5.34 31.62
C LYS A 33 5.77 5.65 30.38
N LYS A 34 4.52 6.06 30.55
CA LYS A 34 3.59 6.32 29.45
C LYS A 34 3.40 5.13 28.51
N LEU A 35 3.49 3.92 29.03
CA LEU A 35 3.26 2.70 28.30
C LEU A 35 1.78 2.42 28.09
N ALA A 36 0.96 2.84 29.01
CA ALA A 36 -0.48 2.69 28.98
C ALA A 36 -1.18 3.84 29.71
N ILE A 37 -2.47 3.96 29.49
CA ILE A 37 -3.35 4.89 30.20
C ILE A 37 -4.46 4.10 30.89
N GLU A 38 -5.06 4.69 31.92
CA GLU A 38 -6.23 4.09 32.55
C GLU A 38 -7.39 3.97 31.58
N ALA A 39 -8.01 2.80 31.54
CA ALA A 39 -9.16 2.54 30.67
C ALA A 39 -10.43 3.18 31.24
N THR A 40 -10.58 4.48 31.08
CA THR A 40 -11.80 5.23 31.40
C THR A 40 -12.83 5.05 30.28
N PRO A 41 -14.14 5.28 30.55
CA PRO A 41 -15.16 5.23 29.49
C PRO A 41 -14.82 6.16 28.30
N ASP A 42 -14.31 7.34 28.56
CA ASP A 42 -13.89 8.29 27.51
C ASP A 42 -12.71 7.77 26.69
N ALA A 43 -11.70 7.20 27.36
CA ALA A 43 -10.55 6.60 26.67
C ALA A 43 -10.95 5.39 25.82
N VAL A 44 -11.85 4.56 26.30
CA VAL A 44 -12.41 3.41 25.55
C VAL A 44 -13.20 3.89 24.33
N ASN A 45 -14.02 4.92 24.47
CA ASN A 45 -14.75 5.49 23.35
C ASN A 45 -13.83 6.11 22.31
N THR A 46 -12.80 6.84 22.73
CA THR A 46 -11.80 7.41 21.81
C THR A 46 -11.08 6.31 21.06
N MET A 47 -10.68 5.24 21.72
CA MET A 47 -10.03 4.10 21.09
C MET A 47 -10.95 3.43 20.07
N ARG A 48 -12.21 3.19 20.39
CA ARG A 48 -13.20 2.62 19.46
C ARG A 48 -13.42 3.49 18.23
N MET A 49 -13.52 4.81 18.42
CA MET A 49 -13.66 5.76 17.32
C MET A 49 -12.43 5.76 16.41
N ASN A 50 -11.22 5.73 17.00
CA ASN A 50 -9.98 5.66 16.24
C ASN A 50 -9.86 4.35 15.46
N ASP A 51 -10.20 3.22 16.07
CA ASP A 51 -10.19 1.91 15.44
C ASP A 51 -11.19 1.86 14.27
N LYS A 52 -12.40 2.41 14.48
CA LYS A 52 -13.43 2.50 13.44
C LYS A 52 -12.96 3.39 12.28
N ALA A 53 -12.41 4.55 12.55
CA ALA A 53 -11.89 5.46 11.54
C ALA A 53 -10.74 4.82 10.75
N ALA A 54 -9.81 4.12 11.42
CA ALA A 54 -8.74 3.38 10.76
C ALA A 54 -9.26 2.24 9.88
N ALA A 55 -10.27 1.50 10.37
CA ALA A 55 -10.90 0.43 9.60
C ALA A 55 -11.66 0.96 8.38
N GLU A 56 -12.39 2.06 8.51
CA GLU A 56 -13.09 2.71 7.40
C GLU A 56 -12.10 3.23 6.35
N LYS A 57 -11.00 3.86 6.77
CA LYS A 57 -9.94 4.33 5.88
C LYS A 57 -9.30 3.17 5.12
N ALA A 58 -8.95 2.09 5.81
CA ALA A 58 -8.38 0.90 5.18
C ALA A 58 -9.35 0.25 4.19
N ALA A 59 -10.64 0.15 4.53
CA ALA A 59 -11.66 -0.39 3.65
C ALA A 59 -11.84 0.48 2.40
N LYS A 60 -11.83 1.80 2.54
CA LYS A 60 -11.91 2.74 1.42
C LYS A 60 -10.69 2.63 0.50
N GLU A 61 -9.49 2.62 1.04
CA GLU A 61 -8.26 2.46 0.27
C GLU A 61 -8.24 1.12 -0.49
N ARG A 62 -8.70 0.06 0.15
CA ARG A 62 -8.83 -1.26 -0.48
C ARG A 62 -9.84 -1.25 -1.63
N ALA A 63 -10.99 -0.62 -1.43
CA ALA A 63 -12.01 -0.48 -2.47
C ALA A 63 -11.49 0.30 -3.67
N GLU A 64 -10.78 1.41 -3.44
CA GLU A 64 -10.13 2.19 -4.49
C GLU A 64 -9.07 1.36 -5.24
N ALA A 65 -8.26 0.59 -4.52
CA ALA A 65 -7.27 -0.29 -5.12
C ALA A 65 -7.92 -1.38 -5.99
N LEU A 66 -9.03 -1.96 -5.56
CA LEU A 66 -9.79 -2.93 -6.35
C LEU A 66 -10.35 -2.31 -7.63
N GLU A 67 -10.88 -1.11 -7.55
CA GLU A 67 -11.41 -0.40 -8.71
C GLU A 67 -10.29 -0.07 -9.71
N ILE A 68 -9.16 0.43 -9.24
CA ILE A 68 -7.98 0.65 -10.07
C ILE A 68 -7.53 -0.65 -10.72
N SER A 69 -7.53 -1.76 -9.99
CA SER A 69 -7.14 -3.07 -10.54
C SER A 69 -8.03 -3.51 -11.70
N LYS A 70 -9.33 -3.26 -11.60
CA LYS A 70 -10.26 -3.54 -12.70
C LYS A 70 -9.97 -2.69 -13.92
N GLN A 71 -9.72 -1.40 -13.73
CA GLN A 71 -9.37 -0.49 -14.81
C GLN A 71 -8.07 -0.90 -15.50
N LEU A 72 -7.05 -1.28 -14.74
CA LEU A 72 -5.76 -1.71 -15.26
C LEU A 72 -5.86 -3.00 -16.09
N ARG A 73 -6.73 -3.93 -15.72
CA ARG A 73 -6.94 -5.16 -16.48
C ARG A 73 -7.49 -4.92 -17.89
N GLU A 74 -8.32 -3.91 -18.03
CA GLU A 74 -8.97 -3.57 -19.30
C GLU A 74 -8.18 -2.53 -20.10
N MET A 75 -7.18 -1.92 -19.49
CA MET A 75 -6.41 -0.83 -20.09
C MET A 75 -5.15 -1.33 -20.76
N ILE A 76 -4.85 -0.77 -21.93
CA ILE A 76 -3.58 -0.96 -22.61
C ILE A 76 -2.83 0.36 -22.58
N VAL A 77 -1.65 0.35 -22.00
CA VAL A 77 -0.78 1.53 -21.92
C VAL A 77 0.25 1.44 -23.05
N THR A 78 0.33 2.46 -23.87
CA THR A 78 1.33 2.55 -24.94
C THR A 78 2.53 3.35 -24.43
N VAL A 79 3.70 2.77 -24.53
CA VAL A 79 4.98 3.41 -24.18
C VAL A 79 5.81 3.54 -25.45
N SER A 80 6.21 4.77 -25.75
CA SER A 80 7.13 5.04 -26.86
C SER A 80 8.56 4.97 -26.36
N ALA A 81 9.38 4.16 -27.00
CA ALA A 81 10.78 4.03 -26.69
C ALA A 81 11.64 4.20 -27.95
N LYS A 82 12.83 4.72 -27.79
CA LYS A 82 13.76 4.85 -28.92
C LYS A 82 14.25 3.46 -29.37
N GLY A 83 14.04 3.16 -30.61
CA GLY A 83 14.42 1.91 -31.22
C GLY A 83 15.71 2.00 -32.04
N GLY A 84 16.47 0.90 -32.06
CA GLY A 84 17.67 0.74 -32.90
C GLY A 84 17.41 0.13 -34.28
N GLY A 85 16.14 0.02 -34.68
CA GLY A 85 15.72 -0.70 -35.86
C GLY A 85 15.50 -2.20 -35.63
N ALA A 86 14.85 -2.87 -36.58
CA ALA A 86 14.52 -4.30 -36.48
C ALA A 86 13.70 -4.73 -35.22
N GLY A 87 12.92 -3.81 -34.69
CA GLY A 87 12.10 -4.07 -33.51
C GLY A 87 12.83 -4.11 -32.17
N LYS A 88 14.13 -3.80 -32.15
CA LYS A 88 14.94 -3.72 -30.94
C LYS A 88 15.02 -2.31 -30.41
N LEU A 89 14.99 -2.15 -29.10
CA LEU A 89 15.12 -0.87 -28.42
C LEU A 89 16.59 -0.60 -28.06
N PHE A 90 17.00 0.67 -28.00
CA PHE A 90 18.34 1.07 -27.57
C PHE A 90 18.60 0.82 -26.07
N GLY A 91 17.59 0.55 -25.32
CA GLY A 91 17.66 0.23 -23.90
C GLY A 91 16.46 -0.57 -23.49
N SER A 92 16.34 -0.85 -22.21
CA SER A 92 15.16 -1.49 -21.66
C SER A 92 14.16 -0.45 -21.17
N VAL A 93 12.87 -0.72 -21.35
CA VAL A 93 11.80 0.10 -20.78
C VAL A 93 11.76 -0.15 -19.26
N THR A 94 11.82 0.92 -18.50
CA THR A 94 11.81 0.85 -17.05
C THR A 94 10.40 0.97 -16.48
N SER A 95 10.23 0.53 -15.23
CA SER A 95 8.96 0.71 -14.52
C SER A 95 8.56 2.18 -14.36
N GLN A 96 9.53 3.08 -14.34
CA GLN A 96 9.29 4.52 -14.30
C GLN A 96 8.58 5.00 -15.57
N GLU A 97 9.04 4.58 -16.73
CA GLU A 97 8.44 4.94 -18.01
C GLU A 97 7.01 4.41 -18.13
N ILE A 98 6.76 3.21 -17.63
CA ILE A 98 5.41 2.62 -17.58
C ILE A 98 4.51 3.43 -16.63
N ALA A 99 5.00 3.81 -15.48
CA ALA A 99 4.27 4.63 -14.52
C ALA A 99 3.92 6.00 -15.09
N ASP A 100 4.86 6.64 -15.77
CA ASP A 100 4.65 7.94 -16.41
C ASP A 100 3.63 7.85 -17.56
N ALA A 101 3.71 6.83 -18.38
CA ALA A 101 2.75 6.59 -19.46
C ALA A 101 1.34 6.29 -18.92
N LEU A 102 1.23 5.51 -17.86
CA LEU A 102 -0.03 5.23 -17.19
C LEU A 102 -0.67 6.51 -16.62
N LYS A 103 0.13 7.35 -15.98
CA LYS A 103 -0.32 8.64 -15.46
C LYS A 103 -0.80 9.55 -16.58
N ALA A 104 -0.07 9.61 -17.69
CA ALA A 104 -0.45 10.44 -18.85
C ALA A 104 -1.75 9.96 -19.51
N LYS A 105 -1.98 8.66 -19.55
CA LYS A 105 -3.16 8.07 -20.19
C LYS A 105 -4.42 8.12 -19.33
N SER A 106 -4.31 7.71 -18.07
CA SER A 106 -5.44 7.51 -17.17
C SER A 106 -5.47 8.47 -15.98
N GLY A 107 -4.39 9.17 -15.71
CA GLY A 107 -4.24 9.98 -14.52
C GLY A 107 -3.95 9.16 -13.24
N ILE A 108 -3.85 7.84 -13.36
CA ILE A 108 -3.53 6.97 -12.22
C ILE A 108 -2.04 7.09 -11.90
N THR A 109 -1.73 7.55 -10.71
CA THR A 109 -0.35 7.65 -10.25
C THR A 109 0.04 6.39 -9.51
N LEU A 110 0.97 5.61 -10.07
CA LEU A 110 1.57 4.45 -9.43
C LEU A 110 3.07 4.70 -9.22
N ASP A 111 3.57 4.22 -8.08
CA ASP A 111 5.01 4.22 -7.83
C ASP A 111 5.68 3.14 -8.69
N LYS A 112 6.84 3.46 -9.25
CA LYS A 112 7.67 2.51 -9.99
C LYS A 112 7.96 1.22 -9.21
N ARG A 113 8.00 1.31 -7.89
CA ARG A 113 8.22 0.16 -7.00
C ARG A 113 7.04 -0.79 -6.95
N LYS A 114 5.85 -0.32 -7.28
CA LYS A 114 4.62 -1.11 -7.34
C LYS A 114 4.44 -1.82 -8.67
N ILE A 115 5.21 -1.47 -9.68
CA ILE A 115 5.19 -2.11 -10.99
C ILE A 115 6.32 -3.15 -11.03
N VAL A 116 5.91 -4.41 -11.19
CA VAL A 116 6.85 -5.54 -11.29
C VAL A 116 6.92 -5.98 -12.74
N ILE A 117 8.12 -5.89 -13.32
CA ILE A 117 8.40 -6.34 -14.68
C ILE A 117 9.11 -7.70 -14.56
N SER A 118 8.48 -8.74 -15.07
CA SER A 118 9.04 -10.10 -15.02
C SER A 118 10.27 -10.25 -15.90
N ASP A 119 10.21 -9.69 -17.11
CA ASP A 119 11.30 -9.75 -18.06
C ASP A 119 11.65 -8.35 -18.56
N PRO A 120 12.95 -8.05 -18.75
CA PRO A 120 13.36 -6.77 -19.33
C PRO A 120 12.74 -6.54 -20.70
N ILE A 121 12.11 -5.37 -20.88
CA ILE A 121 11.49 -5.00 -22.15
C ILE A 121 12.57 -4.37 -23.05
N LYS A 122 13.04 -5.11 -24.01
CA LYS A 122 14.09 -4.68 -24.94
C LYS A 122 13.65 -4.62 -26.40
N ASN A 123 12.47 -5.14 -26.68
CA ASN A 123 11.91 -5.20 -28.03
C ASN A 123 10.56 -4.51 -28.08
N VAL A 124 10.16 -4.08 -29.26
CA VAL A 124 8.81 -3.60 -29.54
C VAL A 124 7.82 -4.76 -29.43
N GLY A 125 6.68 -4.54 -28.82
CA GLY A 125 5.66 -5.56 -28.68
C GLY A 125 4.75 -5.30 -27.48
N THR A 126 3.89 -6.27 -27.21
CA THR A 126 2.96 -6.22 -26.08
C THR A 126 3.48 -7.07 -24.93
N TYR A 127 3.54 -6.46 -23.75
CA TYR A 127 4.01 -7.10 -22.53
C TYR A 127 2.98 -6.95 -21.43
N THR A 128 2.96 -7.90 -20.51
CA THR A 128 2.11 -7.84 -19.34
C THR A 128 2.99 -7.64 -18.11
N VAL A 129 2.71 -6.59 -17.34
CA VAL A 129 3.40 -6.30 -16.09
C VAL A 129 2.44 -6.41 -14.92
N GLN A 130 2.96 -6.74 -13.76
CA GLN A 130 2.18 -6.83 -12.53
C GLN A 130 2.23 -5.51 -11.78
N CYS A 131 1.07 -4.96 -11.46
CA CYS A 131 0.96 -3.75 -10.65
C CYS A 131 0.48 -4.13 -9.26
N LYS A 132 1.28 -3.82 -8.24
CA LYS A 132 0.91 -4.01 -6.84
C LYS A 132 0.21 -2.77 -6.33
N LEU A 133 -1.04 -2.92 -5.92
CA LEU A 133 -1.87 -1.79 -5.48
C LEU A 133 -1.96 -1.67 -3.96
N GLY A 134 -1.27 -2.53 -3.20
CA GLY A 134 -1.40 -2.65 -1.76
C GLY A 134 -2.46 -3.67 -1.34
N TYR A 135 -2.53 -3.99 -0.04
CA TYR A 135 -3.50 -4.96 0.50
C TYR A 135 -3.53 -6.30 -0.24
N GLU A 136 -2.37 -6.77 -0.70
CA GLU A 136 -2.22 -8.00 -1.50
C GLU A 136 -2.96 -7.96 -2.85
N ILE A 137 -3.41 -6.79 -3.29
CA ILE A 137 -4.09 -6.61 -4.57
C ILE A 137 -3.04 -6.39 -5.65
N THR A 138 -3.02 -7.28 -6.63
CA THR A 138 -2.19 -7.15 -7.83
C THR A 138 -3.08 -7.14 -9.06
N ALA A 139 -2.71 -6.37 -10.06
CA ALA A 139 -3.42 -6.31 -11.33
C ALA A 139 -2.45 -6.46 -12.50
N PRO A 140 -2.76 -7.29 -13.50
CA PRO A 140 -1.99 -7.34 -14.71
C PRO A 140 -2.29 -6.08 -15.55
N LEU A 141 -1.25 -5.39 -15.97
CA LEU A 141 -1.33 -4.25 -16.88
C LEU A 141 -0.72 -4.65 -18.23
N THR A 142 -1.48 -4.47 -19.29
CA THR A 142 -0.97 -4.69 -20.64
C THR A 142 -0.25 -3.42 -21.11
N VAL A 143 1.00 -3.57 -21.45
CA VAL A 143 1.86 -2.49 -21.95
C VAL A 143 2.25 -2.77 -23.37
N LYS A 144 1.92 -1.85 -24.27
CA LYS A 144 2.33 -1.91 -25.67
C LYS A 144 3.53 -1.00 -25.88
N ILE A 145 4.61 -1.55 -26.35
CA ILE A 145 5.83 -0.80 -26.64
C ILE A 145 5.89 -0.50 -28.13
N GLU A 146 6.03 0.76 -28.46
CA GLU A 146 6.15 1.24 -29.83
C GLU A 146 7.48 1.96 -29.99
N GLU A 147 8.04 1.86 -31.19
CA GLU A 147 9.22 2.62 -31.54
C GLU A 147 8.84 4.09 -31.78
N ALA A 148 9.57 4.95 -31.11
CA ALA A 148 9.36 6.40 -31.22
C ALA A 148 9.96 6.95 -32.54
#